data_492d6f39a472cac49ab2737ed4b8ef4c
#
_entry.id   492d6f39a472cac49ab2737ed4b8ef4c
#
_cell.length_a   1.000
_cell.length_b   1.000
_cell.length_c   1.000
_cell.angle_alpha   90.00
_cell.angle_beta   90.00
_cell.angle_gamma   90.00
#
_symmetry.space_group_name_H-M   'P 1'
#
loop_
_entity.id
_entity.type
_entity.pdbx_description
1 polymer ?
#
loop_
_entity_poly.entity_id
_entity_poly.type
_entity_poly.pdbx_seq_one_letter_code
_entity_poly.pdbx_strand_id
1 'polypeptide(L)'
;MMKYQSITILFVLLFLFRIAQSQCIETGYVKEYNGVEEKTPLPGVELQVVGSPSAVSDEQGRFELHFAVLKPGQAVKYNEIYKPGYILFNKEALEIWRISDNKTPFVVVMCREGEFRALKKKFYGIIEKSYRDDYLRQKKLAETSIANELELTEKLKQLEKSYQEKLSNINTYVEIFARIDRNEMDDKISRALQLVEEGKIDEGIRLYEELELIGQTNEQLNKWNTGERVIQAGQTMKNEAQQDLLLMADKLRQQVGLYEMGGWDYNDQRIETTHKLVEVYRLLNKAFPGEFAPQLGQWLCLEGDNSNDPDTLFAKVTEAARLPSYAGLIMLGNLYEYRSVKEIQYLEKARSCYEQALSLISADDSSRYAEKRLNSFYDFTDSTTGHPIYYKILSAQEKTVAIWPKSIISYNDPEGELVLPEFVKYKGEKYRLVSIGANAFKNNKRLLSVTLPKSVTGIGENAFYGCFSLESIRVGENVEMVAEGAVPESTLLILPDNTRKLQGWLYDFIYKRFEFMLQDSKNIGLAGYAIYHLADDLLKDKVTPDDNKAFYWYLKG
;
A
#
# COMPACT_ATOMS: atom_id res chain seq x y z
N MET A 1 -47.26 54.02 -10.41
CA MET A 1 -46.16 53.14 -10.85
C MET A 1 -44.80 53.46 -10.20
N MET A 2 -44.44 54.69 -9.90
CA MET A 2 -43.13 55.05 -9.33
C MET A 2 -42.86 54.56 -7.87
N LYS A 3 -43.85 54.31 -7.03
CA LYS A 3 -43.64 53.84 -5.63
C LYS A 3 -43.24 52.37 -5.52
N TYR A 4 -43.56 51.51 -6.47
CA TYR A 4 -43.18 50.09 -6.44
C TYR A 4 -41.76 49.83 -6.93
N GLN A 5 -41.27 50.64 -7.88
CA GLN A 5 -39.86 50.51 -8.34
C GLN A 5 -38.84 50.86 -7.25
N SER A 6 -39.14 51.90 -6.42
CA SER A 6 -38.23 52.25 -5.30
C SER A 6 -38.13 51.20 -4.20
N ILE A 7 -39.24 50.46 -3.94
CA ILE A 7 -39.25 49.36 -2.94
C ILE A 7 -38.49 48.16 -3.47
N THR A 8 -38.63 47.82 -4.76
CA THR A 8 -37.89 46.71 -5.37
C THR A 8 -36.37 46.98 -5.41
N ILE A 9 -35.98 48.20 -5.77
CA ILE A 9 -34.55 48.62 -5.74
C ILE A 9 -34.00 48.62 -4.30
N LEU A 10 -34.78 49.03 -3.32
CA LEU A 10 -34.36 48.96 -1.90
C LEU A 10 -34.23 47.52 -1.39
N PHE A 11 -35.12 46.61 -1.81
CA PHE A 11 -35.01 45.17 -1.51
C PHE A 11 -33.83 44.51 -2.22
N VAL A 12 -33.55 44.86 -3.47
CA VAL A 12 -32.37 44.36 -4.18
C VAL A 12 -31.09 44.92 -3.58
N LEU A 13 -31.05 46.21 -3.20
CA LEU A 13 -29.93 46.81 -2.47
C LEU A 13 -29.73 46.22 -1.08
N LEU A 14 -30.82 45.94 -0.34
CA LEU A 14 -30.76 45.25 0.96
C LEU A 14 -30.37 43.78 0.80
N PHE A 15 -30.75 43.12 -0.28
CA PHE A 15 -30.31 41.77 -0.61
C PHE A 15 -28.85 41.73 -1.02
N LEU A 16 -28.40 42.69 -1.82
CA LEU A 16 -26.99 42.87 -2.17
C LEU A 16 -26.15 43.32 -0.95
N PHE A 17 -26.71 44.14 -0.04
CA PHE A 17 -26.05 44.51 1.21
C PHE A 17 -26.00 43.33 2.23
N ARG A 18 -26.97 42.38 2.20
CA ARG A 18 -26.91 41.16 2.99
C ARG A 18 -25.91 40.15 2.42
N ILE A 19 -25.66 40.17 1.10
CA ILE A 19 -24.60 39.35 0.48
C ILE A 19 -23.21 39.94 0.80
N ALA A 20 -23.11 41.26 1.07
CA ALA A 20 -21.86 41.92 1.51
C ALA A 20 -21.57 41.75 3.02
N GLN A 21 -22.47 41.14 3.80
CA GLN A 21 -22.25 40.87 5.23
C GLN A 21 -21.81 39.43 5.48
N SER A 22 -20.55 39.30 5.75
CA SER A 22 -19.75 38.23 6.31
C SER A 22 -18.98 37.35 5.32
N GLN A 23 -18.18 37.93 4.46
CA GLN A 23 -17.04 37.18 3.96
C GLN A 23 -16.06 36.99 5.13
N CYS A 24 -15.83 35.74 5.51
CA CYS A 24 -14.74 35.42 6.41
C CYS A 24 -13.45 35.38 5.56
N ILE A 25 -12.48 36.20 5.91
CA ILE A 25 -11.18 36.23 5.23
C ILE A 25 -10.18 35.49 6.12
N GLU A 26 -9.59 34.46 5.57
CA GLU A 26 -8.48 33.72 6.19
C GLU A 26 -7.18 34.19 5.54
N THR A 27 -6.25 34.65 6.36
CA THR A 27 -4.92 35.06 5.88
C THR A 27 -3.86 34.12 6.38
N GLY A 28 -2.85 33.88 5.56
CA GLY A 28 -1.77 32.98 5.92
C GLY A 28 -0.50 33.25 5.15
N TYR A 29 0.47 32.41 5.41
CA TYR A 29 1.78 32.46 4.74
C TYR A 29 2.12 31.07 4.18
N VAL A 30 2.73 31.06 2.99
CA VAL A 30 3.43 29.88 2.49
C VAL A 30 4.92 30.09 2.71
N LYS A 31 5.56 29.10 3.32
CA LYS A 31 6.99 29.10 3.62
C LYS A 31 7.67 27.87 3.03
N GLU A 32 8.92 28.02 2.61
CA GLU A 32 9.77 26.92 2.17
C GLU A 32 10.49 26.30 3.38
N TYR A 33 10.43 25.00 3.51
CA TYR A 33 11.25 24.22 4.44
C TYR A 33 12.62 23.92 3.81
N ASN A 34 13.69 24.25 4.48
CA ASN A 34 15.09 24.10 4.03
C ASN A 34 15.98 23.34 5.05
N GLY A 35 15.36 22.56 5.92
CA GLY A 35 16.02 21.61 6.84
C GLY A 35 16.51 22.20 8.16
N VAL A 36 17.37 23.19 8.17
CA VAL A 36 18.04 23.69 9.40
C VAL A 36 17.92 25.21 9.55
N GLU A 37 17.61 25.91 8.48
CA GLU A 37 17.51 27.35 8.45
C GLU A 37 16.08 27.84 8.69
N GLU A 38 15.93 29.11 9.04
CA GLU A 38 14.61 29.71 9.21
C GLU A 38 13.81 29.62 7.91
N LYS A 39 12.56 29.18 8.01
CA LYS A 39 11.67 29.03 6.86
C LYS A 39 11.54 30.34 6.10
N THR A 40 11.84 30.32 4.81
CA THR A 40 11.76 31.46 3.93
C THR A 40 10.38 31.61 3.28
N PRO A 41 9.92 32.86 3.00
CA PRO A 41 8.69 33.03 2.22
C PRO A 41 8.75 32.33 0.87
N LEU A 42 7.65 31.65 0.47
CA LEU A 42 7.55 30.97 -0.81
C LEU A 42 6.44 31.58 -1.67
N PRO A 43 6.78 32.41 -2.69
CA PRO A 43 5.81 32.98 -3.60
C PRO A 43 5.34 31.99 -4.67
N GLY A 44 4.21 32.31 -5.31
CA GLY A 44 3.71 31.60 -6.49
C GLY A 44 3.20 30.19 -6.20
N VAL A 45 2.75 29.93 -4.98
CA VAL A 45 2.03 28.70 -4.62
C VAL A 45 0.57 28.91 -4.85
N GLU A 46 -0.06 28.02 -5.61
CA GLU A 46 -1.50 28.01 -5.86
C GLU A 46 -2.22 27.24 -4.75
N LEU A 47 -3.22 27.88 -4.14
CA LEU A 47 -4.07 27.28 -3.09
C LEU A 47 -5.50 27.15 -3.62
N GLN A 48 -5.97 25.94 -3.80
CA GLN A 48 -7.33 25.58 -4.17
C GLN A 48 -8.05 25.04 -2.95
N VAL A 49 -8.89 25.87 -2.34
CA VAL A 49 -9.57 25.57 -1.08
C VAL A 49 -11.08 25.55 -1.28
N VAL A 50 -11.77 24.58 -0.66
CA VAL A 50 -13.21 24.42 -0.79
C VAL A 50 -13.94 25.62 -0.18
N GLY A 51 -14.78 26.28 -0.99
CA GLY A 51 -15.59 27.41 -0.56
C GLY A 51 -14.89 28.77 -0.64
N SER A 52 -13.68 28.83 -1.21
CA SER A 52 -12.96 30.06 -1.56
C SER A 52 -12.53 30.04 -3.02
N PRO A 53 -12.43 31.19 -3.71
CA PRO A 53 -11.69 31.28 -4.97
C PRO A 53 -10.24 30.85 -4.77
N SER A 54 -9.59 30.34 -5.83
CA SER A 54 -8.16 30.02 -5.81
C SER A 54 -7.33 31.25 -5.45
N ALA A 55 -6.34 31.07 -4.58
CA ALA A 55 -5.39 32.10 -4.18
C ALA A 55 -3.98 31.73 -4.62
N VAL A 56 -3.12 32.72 -4.80
CA VAL A 56 -1.70 32.53 -5.10
C VAL A 56 -0.88 33.33 -4.09
N SER A 57 0.15 32.72 -3.51
CA SER A 57 1.02 33.42 -2.56
C SER A 57 1.85 34.51 -3.24
N ASP A 58 1.94 35.69 -2.59
CA ASP A 58 2.71 36.86 -3.04
C ASP A 58 4.23 36.69 -2.81
N GLU A 59 5.00 37.75 -3.13
CA GLU A 59 6.46 37.82 -2.94
C GLU A 59 6.90 37.61 -1.48
N GLN A 60 6.02 37.85 -0.51
CA GLN A 60 6.24 37.64 0.92
C GLN A 60 5.65 36.32 1.38
N GLY A 61 5.19 35.47 0.44
CA GLY A 61 4.52 34.19 0.72
C GLY A 61 3.12 34.33 1.29
N ARG A 62 2.50 35.53 1.30
CA ARG A 62 1.18 35.77 1.88
C ARG A 62 0.10 35.30 0.93
N PHE A 63 -1.00 34.78 1.49
CA PHE A 63 -2.22 34.51 0.76
C PHE A 63 -3.46 34.94 1.54
N GLU A 64 -4.55 35.16 0.81
CA GLU A 64 -5.86 35.47 1.36
C GLU A 64 -6.92 34.54 0.73
N LEU A 65 -7.75 33.93 1.58
CA LEU A 65 -8.88 33.08 1.17
C LEU A 65 -10.18 33.73 1.63
N HIS A 66 -11.16 33.78 0.72
CA HIS A 66 -12.43 34.46 0.94
C HIS A 66 -13.58 33.46 1.01
N PHE A 67 -14.12 33.24 2.21
CA PHE A 67 -15.21 32.30 2.44
C PHE A 67 -16.55 33.01 2.58
N ALA A 68 -17.50 32.64 1.72
CA ALA A 68 -18.86 33.19 1.77
C ALA A 68 -19.74 32.52 2.84
N VAL A 69 -19.43 31.28 3.23
CA VAL A 69 -20.29 30.44 4.08
C VAL A 69 -19.60 30.03 5.38
N LEU A 70 -18.29 29.77 5.35
CA LEU A 70 -17.54 29.30 6.52
C LEU A 70 -17.36 30.42 7.56
N LYS A 71 -17.38 30.01 8.84
CA LYS A 71 -17.23 30.89 10.01
C LYS A 71 -15.96 30.52 10.79
N PRO A 72 -15.43 31.44 11.62
CA PRO A 72 -14.34 31.11 12.53
C PRO A 72 -14.59 29.82 13.32
N GLY A 73 -13.57 28.97 13.44
CA GLY A 73 -13.62 27.66 14.07
C GLY A 73 -14.12 26.50 13.18
N GLN A 74 -14.65 26.78 12.00
CA GLN A 74 -15.04 25.71 11.05
C GLN A 74 -13.83 25.18 10.28
N ALA A 75 -13.87 23.88 9.96
CA ALA A 75 -12.81 23.21 9.22
C ALA A 75 -12.70 23.73 7.79
N VAL A 76 -11.47 23.96 7.36
CA VAL A 76 -11.11 24.33 6.00
C VAL A 76 -10.64 23.06 5.29
N LYS A 77 -11.24 22.74 4.14
CA LYS A 77 -10.80 21.65 3.29
C LYS A 77 -10.12 22.22 2.05
N TYR A 78 -8.97 21.69 1.69
CA TYR A 78 -8.30 22.04 0.45
C TYR A 78 -8.46 20.93 -0.59
N ASN A 79 -8.54 21.31 -1.86
CA ASN A 79 -8.49 20.39 -2.98
C ASN A 79 -7.04 20.16 -3.38
N GLU A 80 -6.26 21.25 -3.50
CA GLU A 80 -4.87 21.21 -3.92
C GLU A 80 -4.11 22.43 -3.39
N ILE A 81 -2.87 22.22 -2.99
CA ILE A 81 -1.88 23.27 -2.72
C ILE A 81 -0.65 22.90 -3.54
N TYR A 82 -0.37 23.67 -4.58
CA TYR A 82 0.55 23.27 -5.62
C TYR A 82 1.58 24.33 -5.98
N LYS A 83 2.80 23.87 -6.19
CA LYS A 83 3.88 24.58 -6.86
C LYS A 83 4.80 23.57 -7.54
N PRO A 84 5.18 23.76 -8.82
CA PRO A 84 6.07 22.83 -9.52
C PRO A 84 7.38 22.59 -8.77
N GLY A 85 7.76 21.31 -8.58
CA GLY A 85 8.99 20.92 -7.89
C GLY A 85 8.93 20.96 -6.36
N TYR A 86 7.76 21.21 -5.78
CA TYR A 86 7.54 21.25 -4.34
C TYR A 86 6.47 20.25 -3.91
N ILE A 87 6.56 19.77 -2.68
CA ILE A 87 5.53 18.98 -2.00
C ILE A 87 5.03 19.74 -0.77
N LEU A 88 3.79 19.47 -0.41
CA LEU A 88 3.22 19.95 0.85
C LEU A 88 3.90 19.24 2.02
N PHE A 89 4.58 19.99 2.89
CA PHE A 89 5.39 19.43 3.97
C PHE A 89 4.60 19.20 5.26
N ASN A 90 3.82 20.18 5.71
CA ASN A 90 3.01 20.13 6.93
C ASN A 90 1.56 19.66 6.65
N LYS A 91 1.42 18.54 5.94
CA LYS A 91 0.12 18.00 5.53
C LYS A 91 -0.82 17.77 6.73
N GLU A 92 -0.29 17.28 7.83
CA GLU A 92 -1.05 16.99 9.06
C GLU A 92 -1.66 18.27 9.67
N ALA A 93 -0.96 19.38 9.64
CA ALA A 93 -1.49 20.66 10.11
C ALA A 93 -2.66 21.14 9.24
N LEU A 94 -2.63 20.83 7.94
CA LEU A 94 -3.70 21.18 7.00
C LEU A 94 -4.94 20.31 7.15
N GLU A 95 -4.79 19.07 7.59
CA GLU A 95 -5.93 18.17 7.88
C GLU A 95 -6.80 18.69 9.03
N ILE A 96 -6.21 19.50 9.92
CA ILE A 96 -6.90 20.10 11.07
C ILE A 96 -7.12 21.61 10.90
N TRP A 97 -6.88 22.16 9.71
CA TRP A 97 -7.02 23.58 9.44
C TRP A 97 -8.44 24.06 9.70
N ARG A 98 -8.54 25.10 10.51
CA ARG A 98 -9.81 25.79 10.83
C ARG A 98 -9.65 27.27 10.56
N ILE A 99 -10.74 27.89 10.15
CA ILE A 99 -10.77 29.34 9.99
C ILE A 99 -10.38 29.99 11.32
N SER A 100 -9.33 30.77 11.32
CA SER A 100 -8.84 31.48 12.49
C SER A 100 -9.74 32.66 12.86
N ASP A 101 -9.54 33.17 14.07
CA ASP A 101 -10.13 34.45 14.50
C ASP A 101 -9.26 35.67 14.08
N ASN A 102 -8.40 35.49 13.09
CA ASN A 102 -7.41 36.47 12.56
C ASN A 102 -6.31 36.91 13.52
N LYS A 103 -6.08 36.21 14.63
CA LYS A 103 -5.00 36.53 15.56
C LYS A 103 -3.68 35.86 15.21
N THR A 104 -3.76 34.67 14.61
CA THR A 104 -2.59 33.88 14.19
C THR A 104 -2.75 33.48 12.73
N PRO A 105 -1.95 34.01 11.81
CA PRO A 105 -1.98 33.62 10.40
C PRO A 105 -1.65 32.15 10.25
N PHE A 106 -2.38 31.44 9.39
CA PHE A 106 -2.11 30.04 9.11
C PHE A 106 -0.83 29.89 8.27
N VAL A 107 -0.01 28.88 8.57
CA VAL A 107 1.26 28.65 7.86
C VAL A 107 1.19 27.34 7.06
N VAL A 108 1.30 27.47 5.75
CA VAL A 108 1.54 26.37 4.82
C VAL A 108 3.04 26.20 4.65
N VAL A 109 3.55 25.00 4.84
CA VAL A 109 4.98 24.72 4.65
C VAL A 109 5.13 23.77 3.46
N MET A 110 5.97 24.16 2.51
CA MET A 110 6.32 23.36 1.35
C MET A 110 7.82 23.03 1.35
N CYS A 111 8.17 21.88 0.86
CA CYS A 111 9.55 21.41 0.73
C CYS A 111 9.85 21.09 -0.73
N ARG A 112 11.07 21.30 -1.19
CA ARG A 112 11.49 20.84 -2.51
C ARG A 112 11.41 19.34 -2.60
N GLU A 113 10.83 18.83 -3.68
CA GLU A 113 10.64 17.39 -3.89
C GLU A 113 11.95 16.59 -3.75
N GLY A 114 13.06 17.15 -4.28
CA GLY A 114 14.37 16.52 -4.18
C GLY A 114 14.88 16.42 -2.74
N GLU A 115 14.67 17.46 -1.92
CA GLU A 115 15.06 17.50 -0.50
C GLU A 115 14.22 16.53 0.31
N PHE A 116 12.90 16.52 0.11
CA PHE A 116 12.02 15.57 0.78
C PHE A 116 12.36 14.12 0.42
N ARG A 117 12.66 13.85 -0.85
CA ARG A 117 13.12 12.52 -1.28
C ARG A 117 14.44 12.13 -0.60
N ALA A 118 15.36 13.08 -0.40
CA ALA A 118 16.60 12.84 0.33
C ALA A 118 16.35 12.54 1.82
N LEU A 119 15.43 13.25 2.48
CA LEU A 119 15.00 12.96 3.85
C LEU A 119 14.40 11.57 3.98
N LYS A 120 13.46 11.22 3.10
CA LYS A 120 12.86 9.87 3.07
C LYS A 120 13.92 8.79 2.90
N LYS A 121 14.87 8.97 2.00
CA LYS A 121 15.97 8.02 1.79
C LYS A 121 16.85 7.88 3.03
N LYS A 122 17.14 8.99 3.70
CA LYS A 122 17.93 9.01 4.95
C LYS A 122 17.24 8.19 6.04
N PHE A 123 15.97 8.52 6.35
CA PHE A 123 15.23 7.82 7.39
C PHE A 123 14.93 6.36 7.03
N TYR A 124 14.67 6.06 5.77
CA TYR A 124 14.56 4.67 5.31
C TYR A 124 15.82 3.85 5.66
N GLY A 125 17.00 4.40 5.36
CA GLY A 125 18.26 3.72 5.68
C GLY A 125 18.50 3.51 7.18
N ILE A 126 18.11 4.48 8.02
CA ILE A 126 18.22 4.39 9.48
C ILE A 126 17.28 3.30 10.02
N ILE A 127 16.01 3.35 9.62
CA ILE A 127 14.98 2.43 10.12
C ILE A 127 15.24 1.00 9.61
N GLU A 128 15.55 0.82 8.33
CA GLU A 128 15.89 -0.49 7.75
C GLU A 128 17.09 -1.13 8.45
N LYS A 129 18.14 -0.33 8.68
CA LYS A 129 19.32 -0.81 9.42
C LYS A 129 18.95 -1.26 10.85
N SER A 130 18.14 -0.47 11.54
CA SER A 130 17.69 -0.79 12.90
C SER A 130 16.89 -2.09 12.93
N TYR A 131 15.94 -2.28 12.02
CA TYR A 131 15.15 -3.52 11.91
C TYR A 131 16.03 -4.74 11.63
N ARG A 132 17.03 -4.59 10.76
CA ARG A 132 17.98 -5.65 10.45
C ARG A 132 18.86 -5.99 11.64
N ASP A 133 19.38 -4.99 12.36
CA ASP A 133 20.26 -5.19 13.51
C ASP A 133 19.47 -5.87 14.65
N ASP A 134 18.21 -5.48 14.90
CA ASP A 134 17.33 -6.13 15.86
C ASP A 134 17.04 -7.59 15.47
N TYR A 135 16.67 -7.84 14.21
CA TYR A 135 16.46 -9.20 13.69
C TYR A 135 17.69 -10.10 13.90
N LEU A 136 18.89 -9.61 13.58
CA LEU A 136 20.13 -10.37 13.75
C LEU A 136 20.43 -10.65 15.23
N ARG A 137 20.16 -9.68 16.12
CA ARG A 137 20.29 -9.83 17.57
C ARG A 137 19.35 -10.91 18.10
N GLN A 138 18.07 -10.84 17.76
CA GLN A 138 17.05 -11.82 18.17
C GLN A 138 17.33 -13.22 17.61
N LYS A 139 17.77 -13.29 16.35
CA LYS A 139 18.20 -14.56 15.73
C LYS A 139 19.34 -15.20 16.50
N LYS A 140 20.39 -14.44 16.82
CA LYS A 140 21.52 -14.93 17.60
C LYS A 140 21.12 -15.39 19.01
N LEU A 141 20.22 -14.66 19.67
CA LEU A 141 19.67 -15.04 20.97
C LEU A 141 18.92 -16.38 20.88
N ALA A 142 18.04 -16.55 19.88
CA ALA A 142 17.32 -17.80 19.68
C ALA A 142 18.27 -18.98 19.43
N GLU A 143 19.27 -18.81 18.55
CA GLU A 143 20.29 -19.83 18.24
C GLU A 143 21.12 -20.23 19.45
N THR A 144 21.32 -19.33 20.42
CA THR A 144 22.11 -19.61 21.65
C THR A 144 21.28 -20.11 22.80
N SER A 145 19.97 -19.83 22.86
CA SER A 145 19.11 -20.15 24.00
C SER A 145 18.19 -21.36 23.79
N ILE A 146 17.88 -21.71 22.54
CA ILE A 146 16.95 -22.79 22.19
C ILE A 146 17.74 -24.03 21.75
N ALA A 147 17.72 -25.10 22.58
CA ALA A 147 18.41 -26.35 22.28
C ALA A 147 17.57 -27.32 21.43
N ASN A 148 16.26 -27.15 21.37
CA ASN A 148 15.35 -27.99 20.59
C ASN A 148 15.31 -27.50 19.13
N GLU A 149 15.71 -28.34 18.19
CA GLU A 149 15.85 -27.99 16.77
C GLU A 149 14.50 -27.61 16.12
N LEU A 150 13.41 -28.27 16.51
CA LEU A 150 12.08 -27.98 15.98
C LEU A 150 11.57 -26.61 16.49
N GLU A 151 11.73 -26.36 17.78
CA GLU A 151 11.36 -25.09 18.43
C GLU A 151 12.20 -23.93 17.88
N LEU A 152 13.50 -24.14 17.69
CA LEU A 152 14.40 -23.16 17.07
C LEU A 152 13.95 -22.83 15.64
N THR A 153 13.66 -23.84 14.84
CA THR A 153 13.20 -23.65 13.44
C THR A 153 11.92 -22.84 13.39
N GLU A 154 10.96 -23.11 14.28
CA GLU A 154 9.71 -22.38 14.35
C GLU A 154 9.92 -20.92 14.81
N LYS A 155 10.78 -20.71 15.81
CA LYS A 155 11.16 -19.38 16.28
C LYS A 155 11.86 -18.55 15.20
N LEU A 156 12.79 -19.14 14.45
CA LEU A 156 13.47 -18.45 13.35
C LEU A 156 12.49 -18.06 12.23
N LYS A 157 11.53 -18.92 11.92
CA LYS A 157 10.49 -18.63 10.95
C LYS A 157 9.57 -17.47 11.39
N GLN A 158 9.23 -17.41 12.67
CA GLN A 158 8.45 -16.31 13.25
C GLN A 158 9.23 -14.98 13.21
N LEU A 159 10.52 -15.00 13.55
CA LEU A 159 11.38 -13.82 13.49
C LEU A 159 11.52 -13.29 12.05
N GLU A 160 11.72 -14.19 11.08
CA GLU A 160 11.79 -13.81 9.67
C GLU A 160 10.47 -13.18 9.19
N LYS A 161 9.34 -13.79 9.55
CA LYS A 161 8.01 -13.24 9.21
C LYS A 161 7.82 -11.85 9.79
N SER A 162 8.13 -11.66 11.07
CA SER A 162 8.02 -10.35 11.74
C SER A 162 8.94 -9.30 11.09
N TYR A 163 10.16 -9.68 10.72
CA TYR A 163 11.08 -8.78 10.00
C TYR A 163 10.52 -8.33 8.65
N GLN A 164 9.93 -9.25 7.87
CA GLN A 164 9.32 -8.91 6.59
C GLN A 164 8.06 -8.03 6.74
N GLU A 165 7.26 -8.26 7.78
CA GLU A 165 6.11 -7.42 8.14
C GLU A 165 6.56 -5.99 8.51
N LYS A 166 7.61 -5.83 9.33
CA LYS A 166 8.21 -4.53 9.65
C LYS A 166 8.70 -3.80 8.40
N LEU A 167 9.38 -4.50 7.49
CA LEU A 167 9.83 -3.93 6.21
C LEU A 167 8.66 -3.48 5.33
N SER A 168 7.54 -4.21 5.32
CA SER A 168 6.37 -3.82 4.53
C SER A 168 5.74 -2.51 5.02
N ASN A 169 5.85 -2.21 6.30
CA ASN A 169 5.27 -1.02 6.94
C ASN A 169 6.27 0.14 7.12
N ILE A 170 7.53 -0.04 6.72
CA ILE A 170 8.61 0.93 6.95
C ILE A 170 8.28 2.34 6.46
N ASN A 171 7.57 2.46 5.33
CA ASN A 171 7.25 3.74 4.72
C ASN A 171 6.36 4.63 5.61
N THR A 172 5.53 4.04 6.49
CA THR A 172 4.71 4.80 7.45
C THR A 172 5.61 5.61 8.39
N TYR A 173 6.63 4.96 8.96
CA TYR A 173 7.56 5.64 9.87
C TYR A 173 8.52 6.57 9.15
N VAL A 174 8.97 6.19 7.96
CA VAL A 174 9.77 7.06 7.08
C VAL A 174 9.04 8.37 6.80
N GLU A 175 7.73 8.32 6.52
CA GLU A 175 6.91 9.50 6.27
C GLU A 175 6.79 10.37 7.52
N ILE A 176 6.54 9.79 8.69
CA ILE A 176 6.47 10.50 9.98
C ILE A 176 7.78 11.26 10.23
N PHE A 177 8.92 10.59 10.16
CA PHE A 177 10.21 11.20 10.48
C PHE A 177 10.69 12.20 9.40
N ALA A 178 10.37 11.96 8.12
CA ALA A 178 10.72 12.87 7.05
C ALA A 178 9.94 14.18 7.07
N ARG A 179 8.77 14.23 7.71
CA ARG A 179 7.91 15.42 7.86
C ARG A 179 8.11 16.18 9.16
N ILE A 180 9.00 15.74 10.04
CA ILE A 180 9.25 16.44 11.28
C ILE A 180 9.87 17.81 10.99
N ASP A 181 9.19 18.87 11.43
CA ASP A 181 9.66 20.23 11.34
C ASP A 181 10.60 20.57 12.49
N ARG A 182 11.89 20.51 12.23
CA ARG A 182 12.92 20.71 13.25
C ARG A 182 12.96 22.12 13.83
N ASN A 183 12.46 23.12 13.10
CA ASN A 183 12.49 24.50 13.54
C ASN A 183 11.41 24.84 14.59
N GLU A 184 10.40 23.98 14.73
CA GLU A 184 9.28 24.14 15.69
C GLU A 184 9.34 23.13 16.84
N MET A 185 10.45 22.42 16.99
CA MET A 185 10.57 21.37 17.99
C MET A 185 11.14 21.87 19.30
N ASP A 186 10.68 21.24 20.38
CA ASP A 186 11.33 21.29 21.68
C ASP A 186 12.78 20.80 21.60
N ASP A 187 13.69 21.43 22.34
CA ASP A 187 15.13 21.10 22.35
C ASP A 187 15.40 19.63 22.68
N LYS A 188 14.61 19.02 23.58
CA LYS A 188 14.74 17.60 23.94
C LYS A 188 14.36 16.68 22.77
N ILE A 189 13.25 16.99 22.09
CA ILE A 189 12.80 16.22 20.93
C ILE A 189 13.83 16.35 19.80
N SER A 190 14.32 17.55 19.55
CA SER A 190 15.36 17.81 18.55
C SER A 190 16.63 16.99 18.85
N ARG A 191 17.05 16.96 20.12
CA ARG A 191 18.22 16.19 20.54
C ARG A 191 17.98 14.68 20.45
N ALA A 192 16.80 14.19 20.81
CA ALA A 192 16.45 12.77 20.67
C ALA A 192 16.53 12.32 19.22
N LEU A 193 15.97 13.11 18.29
CA LEU A 193 16.06 12.80 16.85
C LEU A 193 17.50 12.84 16.33
N GLN A 194 18.32 13.77 16.80
CA GLN A 194 19.74 13.79 16.44
C GLN A 194 20.44 12.51 16.87
N LEU A 195 20.18 11.99 18.08
CA LEU A 195 20.73 10.73 18.55
C LEU A 195 20.30 9.56 17.67
N VAL A 196 19.03 9.51 17.26
CA VAL A 196 18.51 8.50 16.32
C VAL A 196 19.27 8.58 14.98
N GLU A 197 19.51 9.76 14.45
CA GLU A 197 20.26 9.96 13.21
C GLU A 197 21.75 9.53 13.33
N GLU A 198 22.32 9.64 14.52
CA GLU A 198 23.66 9.13 14.86
C GLU A 198 23.68 7.59 15.04
N GLY A 199 22.50 6.93 14.97
CA GLY A 199 22.34 5.49 15.18
C GLY A 199 22.28 5.09 16.68
N LYS A 200 22.14 6.06 17.59
CA LYS A 200 22.02 5.86 19.04
C LYS A 200 20.54 5.82 19.45
N ILE A 201 19.82 4.83 18.91
CA ILE A 201 18.36 4.75 19.02
C ILE A 201 17.90 4.66 20.47
N ASP A 202 18.52 3.80 21.31
CA ASP A 202 18.17 3.63 22.73
C ASP A 202 18.37 4.92 23.56
N GLU A 203 19.39 5.72 23.24
CA GLU A 203 19.62 7.01 23.90
C GLU A 203 18.54 8.03 23.46
N GLY A 204 18.17 8.03 22.18
CA GLY A 204 17.09 8.85 21.65
C GLY A 204 15.74 8.52 22.29
N ILE A 205 15.41 7.22 22.42
CA ILE A 205 14.19 6.75 23.07
C ILE A 205 14.15 7.21 24.53
N ARG A 206 15.20 7.00 25.31
CA ARG A 206 15.26 7.41 26.72
C ARG A 206 15.01 8.91 26.90
N LEU A 207 15.62 9.73 26.04
CA LEU A 207 15.42 11.17 26.09
C LEU A 207 13.97 11.56 25.73
N TYR A 208 13.34 10.81 24.83
CA TYR A 208 11.94 11.04 24.46
C TYR A 208 10.96 10.60 25.58
N GLU A 209 11.27 9.53 26.31
CA GLU A 209 10.51 9.04 27.49
C GLU A 209 10.50 10.06 28.62
N GLU A 210 11.59 10.85 28.80
CA GLU A 210 11.63 11.96 29.79
C GLU A 210 10.59 13.07 29.55
N LEU A 211 9.90 13.09 28.42
CA LEU A 211 8.82 14.01 28.14
C LEU A 211 7.50 13.64 28.85
N GLU A 212 7.39 12.43 29.40
CA GLU A 212 6.20 11.94 30.12
C GLU A 212 4.89 12.14 29.34
N LEU A 213 4.90 11.91 28.03
CA LEU A 213 3.80 12.24 27.12
C LEU A 213 2.48 11.60 27.50
N ILE A 214 2.49 10.38 28.04
CA ILE A 214 1.27 9.69 28.50
C ILE A 214 0.65 10.45 29.67
N GLY A 215 1.45 10.93 30.63
CA GLY A 215 1.00 11.75 31.76
C GLY A 215 0.38 13.07 31.28
N GLN A 216 1.09 13.79 30.41
CA GLN A 216 0.60 15.04 29.82
C GLN A 216 -0.69 14.82 29.01
N THR A 217 -0.77 13.73 28.24
CA THR A 217 -1.97 13.39 27.47
C THR A 217 -3.15 13.12 28.38
N ASN A 218 -2.97 12.40 29.50
CA ASN A 218 -4.04 12.16 30.48
C ASN A 218 -4.56 13.45 31.08
N GLU A 219 -3.69 14.43 31.35
CA GLU A 219 -4.09 15.75 31.81
C GLU A 219 -4.99 16.48 30.79
N GLN A 220 -4.60 16.48 29.51
CA GLN A 220 -5.41 17.09 28.44
C GLN A 220 -6.73 16.36 28.22
N LEU A 221 -6.75 15.03 28.30
CA LEU A 221 -7.99 14.24 28.26
C LEU A 221 -8.95 14.61 29.41
N ASN A 222 -8.42 14.82 30.60
CA ASN A 222 -9.22 15.26 31.75
C ASN A 222 -9.78 16.68 31.56
N LYS A 223 -8.98 17.62 31.04
CA LYS A 223 -9.44 18.98 30.68
C LYS A 223 -10.56 18.93 29.65
N TRP A 224 -10.40 18.10 28.61
CA TRP A 224 -11.43 17.88 27.60
C TRP A 224 -12.75 17.38 28.18
N ASN A 225 -12.70 16.30 28.97
CA ASN A 225 -13.87 15.70 29.61
C ASN A 225 -14.55 16.67 30.58
N THR A 226 -13.79 17.54 31.26
CA THR A 226 -14.30 18.58 32.13
C THR A 226 -15.00 19.67 31.31
N GLY A 227 -14.43 20.10 30.20
CA GLY A 227 -15.03 21.05 29.27
C GLY A 227 -16.35 20.56 28.66
N GLU A 228 -16.52 19.27 28.41
CA GLU A 228 -17.77 18.68 27.93
C GLU A 228 -18.89 18.77 29.00
N ARG A 229 -18.56 18.70 30.29
CA ARG A 229 -19.53 18.77 31.39
C ARG A 229 -20.05 20.19 31.68
N VAL A 230 -19.34 21.22 31.28
CA VAL A 230 -19.65 22.64 31.53
C VAL A 230 -19.99 23.34 30.20
N ILE A 231 -21.21 23.07 29.73
CA ILE A 231 -21.65 23.38 28.33
C ILE A 231 -21.69 24.88 27.97
N GLN A 232 -21.69 25.82 28.89
CA GLN A 232 -21.78 27.28 28.58
C GLN A 232 -20.50 28.09 28.78
N ALA A 233 -19.57 27.65 29.65
CA ALA A 233 -18.24 28.28 29.80
C ALA A 233 -17.14 27.53 29.04
N GLY A 234 -17.48 26.38 28.45
CA GLY A 234 -16.51 25.36 27.99
C GLY A 234 -16.01 25.48 26.56
N GLN A 235 -16.57 26.37 25.73
CA GLN A 235 -16.20 26.36 24.31
C GLN A 235 -14.72 26.79 24.09
N THR A 236 -14.27 27.81 24.83
CA THR A 236 -12.88 28.23 24.76
C THR A 236 -11.93 27.17 25.33
N MET A 237 -12.24 26.63 26.51
CA MET A 237 -11.47 25.55 27.13
C MET A 237 -11.45 24.28 26.27
N LYS A 238 -12.55 23.96 25.58
CA LYS A 238 -12.62 22.82 24.67
C LYS A 238 -11.76 23.02 23.42
N ASN A 239 -11.74 24.24 22.89
CA ASN A 239 -10.90 24.57 21.73
C ASN A 239 -9.39 24.55 22.08
N GLU A 240 -9.03 25.08 23.26
CA GLU A 240 -7.65 25.01 23.77
C GLU A 240 -7.22 23.55 23.97
N ALA A 241 -8.04 22.75 24.67
CA ALA A 241 -7.77 21.32 24.88
C ALA A 241 -7.71 20.52 23.57
N GLN A 242 -8.45 20.92 22.53
CA GLN A 242 -8.33 20.32 21.21
C GLN A 242 -6.94 20.55 20.60
N GLN A 243 -6.44 21.77 20.63
CA GLN A 243 -5.11 22.10 20.09
C GLN A 243 -4.02 21.33 20.85
N ASP A 244 -4.12 21.30 22.17
CA ASP A 244 -3.20 20.54 23.01
C ASP A 244 -3.24 19.03 22.72
N LEU A 245 -4.43 18.44 22.53
CA LEU A 245 -4.57 17.03 22.17
C LEU A 245 -3.99 16.71 20.80
N LEU A 246 -4.11 17.60 19.82
CA LEU A 246 -3.50 17.43 18.50
C LEU A 246 -1.98 17.47 18.57
N LEU A 247 -1.42 18.41 19.34
CA LEU A 247 0.01 18.47 19.59
C LEU A 247 0.53 17.21 20.30
N MET A 248 -0.22 16.71 21.31
CA MET A 248 0.10 15.46 21.98
C MET A 248 0.04 14.26 21.03
N ALA A 249 -1.00 14.20 20.19
CA ALA A 249 -1.10 13.12 19.18
C ALA A 249 0.13 13.09 18.26
N ASP A 250 0.64 14.26 17.84
CA ASP A 250 1.84 14.33 17.01
C ASP A 250 3.09 13.81 17.75
N LYS A 251 3.29 14.23 18.99
CA LYS A 251 4.40 13.76 19.83
C LYS A 251 4.30 12.24 20.12
N LEU A 252 3.10 11.74 20.40
CA LEU A 252 2.87 10.30 20.61
C LEU A 252 3.16 9.48 19.34
N ARG A 253 2.81 9.99 18.14
CA ARG A 253 3.17 9.34 16.87
C ARG A 253 4.68 9.20 16.70
N GLN A 254 5.41 10.26 17.02
CA GLN A 254 6.88 10.24 16.97
C GLN A 254 7.45 9.23 17.98
N GLN A 255 6.89 9.17 19.19
CA GLN A 255 7.32 8.23 20.23
C GLN A 255 7.06 6.77 19.81
N VAL A 256 5.91 6.45 19.22
CA VAL A 256 5.65 5.11 18.65
C VAL A 256 6.71 4.75 17.61
N GLY A 257 7.05 5.69 16.72
CA GLY A 257 8.09 5.48 15.72
C GLY A 257 9.47 5.21 16.34
N LEU A 258 9.82 5.90 17.43
CA LEU A 258 11.07 5.66 18.15
C LEU A 258 11.11 4.26 18.79
N TYR A 259 10.03 3.85 19.46
CA TYR A 259 9.94 2.50 20.02
C TYR A 259 10.00 1.41 18.95
N GLU A 260 9.40 1.64 17.79
CA GLU A 260 9.49 0.69 16.67
C GLU A 260 10.93 0.55 16.17
N MET A 261 11.71 1.64 16.13
CA MET A 261 13.14 1.62 15.80
C MET A 261 13.99 0.97 16.91
N GLY A 262 13.60 1.13 18.18
CA GLY A 262 14.26 0.49 19.32
C GLY A 262 14.07 -1.04 19.36
N GLY A 263 13.12 -1.56 18.61
CA GLY A 263 12.90 -2.99 18.45
C GLY A 263 12.11 -3.64 19.57
N TRP A 264 12.36 -4.93 19.79
CA TRP A 264 11.57 -5.77 20.71
C TRP A 264 11.63 -5.33 22.19
N ASP A 265 12.71 -4.68 22.59
CA ASP A 265 12.90 -4.27 23.99
C ASP A 265 11.92 -3.15 24.40
N TYR A 266 11.30 -2.47 23.43
CA TYR A 266 10.35 -1.37 23.65
C TYR A 266 8.91 -1.72 23.24
N ASN A 267 8.63 -3.01 23.08
CA ASN A 267 7.33 -3.46 22.57
C ASN A 267 6.15 -3.04 23.48
N ASP A 268 6.30 -3.19 24.80
CA ASP A 268 5.24 -2.85 25.75
C ASP A 268 4.94 -1.35 25.76
N GLN A 269 5.99 -0.51 25.75
CA GLN A 269 5.87 0.95 25.67
C GLN A 269 5.21 1.38 24.35
N ARG A 270 5.57 0.72 23.25
CA ARG A 270 4.96 0.95 21.94
C ARG A 270 3.46 0.65 21.95
N ILE A 271 3.06 -0.48 22.54
CA ILE A 271 1.66 -0.88 22.67
C ILE A 271 0.87 0.13 23.51
N GLU A 272 1.38 0.51 24.68
CA GLU A 272 0.76 1.47 25.58
C GLU A 272 0.59 2.84 24.90
N THR A 273 1.63 3.33 24.22
CA THR A 273 1.60 4.62 23.52
C THR A 273 0.62 4.59 22.34
N THR A 274 0.55 3.47 21.59
CA THR A 274 -0.41 3.28 20.51
C THR A 274 -1.85 3.30 21.05
N HIS A 275 -2.11 2.62 22.17
CA HIS A 275 -3.43 2.64 22.81
C HIS A 275 -3.83 4.06 23.21
N LYS A 276 -2.93 4.82 23.80
CA LYS A 276 -3.17 6.21 24.18
C LYS A 276 -3.47 7.11 22.98
N LEU A 277 -2.79 6.89 21.89
CA LEU A 277 -3.01 7.61 20.65
C LEU A 277 -4.40 7.32 20.04
N VAL A 278 -4.86 6.07 20.12
CA VAL A 278 -6.22 5.67 19.71
C VAL A 278 -7.28 6.37 20.58
N GLU A 279 -7.08 6.48 21.90
CA GLU A 279 -7.98 7.22 22.78
C GLU A 279 -8.12 8.68 22.39
N VAL A 280 -7.00 9.35 22.12
CA VAL A 280 -6.98 10.75 21.66
C VAL A 280 -7.80 10.90 20.37
N TYR A 281 -7.51 10.07 19.35
CA TYR A 281 -8.24 10.18 18.08
C TYR A 281 -9.71 9.79 18.16
N ARG A 282 -10.11 8.87 19.06
CA ARG A 282 -11.52 8.58 19.30
C ARG A 282 -12.27 9.80 19.83
N LEU A 283 -11.67 10.53 20.77
CA LEU A 283 -12.27 11.75 21.31
C LEU A 283 -12.37 12.84 20.26
N LEU A 284 -11.28 13.07 19.51
CA LEU A 284 -11.27 14.05 18.44
C LEU A 284 -12.31 13.71 17.36
N ASN A 285 -12.41 12.45 16.93
CA ASN A 285 -13.40 12.03 15.94
C ASN A 285 -14.84 12.08 16.47
N LYS A 286 -15.06 11.86 17.78
CA LYS A 286 -16.37 12.03 18.40
C LYS A 286 -16.80 13.50 18.42
N ALA A 287 -15.87 14.41 18.72
CA ALA A 287 -16.15 15.84 18.77
C ALA A 287 -16.28 16.47 17.38
N PHE A 288 -15.57 15.94 16.39
CA PHE A 288 -15.52 16.40 15.01
C PHE A 288 -15.75 15.20 14.07
N PRO A 289 -17.00 14.75 13.94
CA PRO A 289 -17.31 13.51 13.22
C PRO A 289 -16.79 13.50 11.78
N GLY A 290 -15.97 12.49 11.46
CA GLY A 290 -15.39 12.27 10.15
C GLY A 290 -14.07 13.01 9.88
N GLU A 291 -13.71 14.04 10.63
CA GLU A 291 -12.47 14.80 10.42
C GLU A 291 -11.21 13.99 10.77
N PHE A 292 -11.27 13.20 11.83
CA PHE A 292 -10.14 12.38 12.32
C PHE A 292 -10.32 10.89 12.05
N ALA A 293 -11.31 10.53 11.24
CA ALA A 293 -11.61 9.15 10.94
C ALA A 293 -10.46 8.41 10.22
N PRO A 294 -9.75 9.02 9.26
CA PRO A 294 -8.59 8.38 8.62
C PRO A 294 -7.48 8.04 9.62
N GLN A 295 -7.12 8.98 10.49
CA GLN A 295 -6.07 8.79 11.50
C GLN A 295 -6.50 7.76 12.54
N LEU A 296 -7.72 7.88 13.07
CA LEU A 296 -8.27 6.89 14.00
C LEU A 296 -8.26 5.48 13.39
N GLY A 297 -8.68 5.35 12.13
CA GLY A 297 -8.69 4.06 11.44
C GLY A 297 -7.30 3.45 11.28
N GLN A 298 -6.29 4.27 10.94
CA GLN A 298 -4.91 3.82 10.85
C GLN A 298 -4.37 3.29 12.19
N TRP A 299 -4.59 4.02 13.29
CA TRP A 299 -4.08 3.65 14.60
C TRP A 299 -4.85 2.48 15.23
N LEU A 300 -6.15 2.33 14.93
CA LEU A 300 -6.91 1.13 15.28
C LEU A 300 -6.36 -0.13 14.60
N CYS A 301 -5.94 -0.03 13.35
CA CYS A 301 -5.30 -1.14 12.66
C CYS A 301 -3.98 -1.53 13.34
N LEU A 302 -3.15 -0.56 13.71
CA LEU A 302 -1.89 -0.81 14.41
C LEU A 302 -2.11 -1.35 15.83
N GLU A 303 -3.11 -0.83 16.57
CA GLU A 303 -3.49 -1.36 17.89
C GLU A 303 -3.92 -2.83 17.81
N GLY A 304 -4.68 -3.19 16.77
CA GLY A 304 -5.08 -4.58 16.52
C GLY A 304 -3.90 -5.48 16.20
N ASP A 305 -2.99 -5.03 15.34
CA ASP A 305 -1.78 -5.75 14.95
C ASP A 305 -0.85 -6.01 16.14
N ASN A 306 -0.75 -5.04 17.05
CA ASN A 306 0.04 -5.14 18.28
C ASN A 306 -0.52 -6.16 19.30
N SER A 307 -1.78 -6.59 19.18
CA SER A 307 -2.42 -7.46 20.18
C SER A 307 -1.93 -8.91 20.15
N ASN A 308 -1.30 -9.36 19.06
CA ASN A 308 -0.95 -10.76 18.77
C ASN A 308 -2.14 -11.75 18.84
N ASP A 309 -3.38 -11.25 18.94
CA ASP A 309 -4.62 -12.02 19.00
C ASP A 309 -5.46 -11.78 17.74
N PRO A 310 -5.70 -12.83 16.91
CA PRO A 310 -6.42 -12.69 15.65
C PRO A 310 -7.85 -12.16 15.80
N ASP A 311 -8.53 -12.41 16.90
CA ASP A 311 -9.91 -11.95 17.11
C ASP A 311 -9.91 -10.47 17.49
N THR A 312 -8.98 -10.04 18.34
CA THR A 312 -8.75 -8.62 18.66
C THR A 312 -8.34 -7.83 17.42
N LEU A 313 -7.40 -8.34 16.64
CA LEU A 313 -7.03 -7.74 15.35
C LEU A 313 -8.26 -7.54 14.46
N PHE A 314 -9.03 -8.61 14.26
CA PHE A 314 -10.21 -8.54 13.41
C PHE A 314 -11.27 -7.56 13.93
N ALA A 315 -11.48 -7.49 15.25
CA ALA A 315 -12.41 -6.56 15.87
C ALA A 315 -11.97 -5.09 15.67
N LYS A 316 -10.71 -4.77 15.93
CA LYS A 316 -10.14 -3.42 15.76
C LYS A 316 -10.14 -2.97 14.31
N VAL A 317 -9.74 -3.84 13.39
CA VAL A 317 -9.75 -3.56 11.94
C VAL A 317 -11.19 -3.40 11.42
N THR A 318 -12.15 -4.16 11.95
CA THR A 318 -13.57 -3.98 11.60
C THR A 318 -14.10 -2.63 12.14
N GLU A 319 -13.69 -2.21 13.33
CA GLU A 319 -14.00 -0.87 13.86
C GLU A 319 -13.43 0.22 12.96
N ALA A 320 -12.16 0.09 12.56
CA ALA A 320 -11.48 1.00 11.64
C ALA A 320 -12.17 1.12 10.27
N ALA A 321 -12.64 0.00 9.71
CA ALA A 321 -13.31 -0.04 8.41
C ALA A 321 -14.74 0.52 8.41
N ARG A 322 -15.36 0.68 9.59
CA ARG A 322 -16.66 1.40 9.73
C ARG A 322 -16.51 2.91 9.66
N LEU A 323 -15.29 3.39 9.83
CA LEU A 323 -14.94 4.80 9.63
C LEU A 323 -14.64 5.05 8.14
N PRO A 324 -14.74 6.29 7.63
CA PRO A 324 -14.20 6.65 6.32
C PRO A 324 -12.66 6.64 6.35
N SER A 325 -12.08 5.45 6.53
CA SER A 325 -10.65 5.20 6.66
C SER A 325 -10.15 4.26 5.58
N TYR A 326 -9.29 4.77 4.71
CA TYR A 326 -8.62 3.95 3.70
C TYR A 326 -7.84 2.79 4.32
N ALA A 327 -7.04 3.05 5.36
CA ALA A 327 -6.24 2.04 6.05
C ALA A 327 -7.11 0.91 6.64
N GLY A 328 -8.23 1.27 7.30
CA GLY A 328 -9.16 0.30 7.87
C GLY A 328 -9.78 -0.61 6.81
N LEU A 329 -10.22 -0.04 5.69
CA LEU A 329 -10.81 -0.81 4.58
C LEU A 329 -9.78 -1.70 3.88
N ILE A 330 -8.57 -1.21 3.65
CA ILE A 330 -7.48 -2.03 3.07
C ILE A 330 -7.15 -3.21 3.97
N MET A 331 -6.95 -2.99 5.26
CA MET A 331 -6.58 -4.05 6.18
C MET A 331 -7.71 -5.08 6.36
N LEU A 332 -8.96 -4.64 6.43
CA LEU A 332 -10.10 -5.56 6.45
C LEU A 332 -10.21 -6.37 5.16
N GLY A 333 -9.97 -5.75 4.00
CA GLY A 333 -9.90 -6.42 2.72
C GLY A 333 -8.81 -7.50 2.71
N ASN A 334 -7.61 -7.21 3.20
CA ASN A 334 -6.51 -8.16 3.33
C ASN A 334 -6.87 -9.34 4.25
N LEU A 335 -7.52 -9.09 5.40
CA LEU A 335 -7.96 -10.14 6.33
C LEU A 335 -9.04 -11.02 5.70
N TYR A 336 -9.99 -10.46 4.99
CA TYR A 336 -10.99 -11.23 4.26
C TYR A 336 -10.36 -12.05 3.13
N GLU A 337 -9.40 -11.50 2.40
CA GLU A 337 -8.70 -12.23 1.36
C GLU A 337 -7.93 -13.42 1.95
N TYR A 338 -7.25 -13.24 3.08
CA TYR A 338 -6.60 -14.35 3.79
C TYR A 338 -7.60 -15.45 4.20
N ARG A 339 -8.77 -15.06 4.75
CA ARG A 339 -9.86 -16.01 5.09
C ARG A 339 -10.45 -16.68 3.86
N SER A 340 -10.42 -16.07 2.70
CA SER A 340 -10.96 -16.62 1.45
C SER A 340 -10.26 -17.88 0.97
N VAL A 341 -9.05 -18.15 1.45
CA VAL A 341 -8.33 -19.42 1.21
C VAL A 341 -9.15 -20.61 1.68
N LYS A 342 -9.84 -20.48 2.83
CA LYS A 342 -10.70 -21.52 3.39
C LYS A 342 -12.14 -21.40 2.90
N GLU A 343 -12.67 -20.19 2.76
CA GLU A 343 -14.07 -19.92 2.45
C GLU A 343 -14.19 -18.82 1.39
N ILE A 344 -14.57 -19.23 0.17
CA ILE A 344 -14.63 -18.34 -1.02
C ILE A 344 -15.51 -17.11 -0.84
N GLN A 345 -16.56 -17.17 0.02
CA GLN A 345 -17.46 -16.04 0.27
C GLN A 345 -16.74 -14.78 0.81
N TYR A 346 -15.58 -14.95 1.44
CA TYR A 346 -14.80 -13.82 1.93
C TYR A 346 -14.10 -13.04 0.81
N LEU A 347 -13.96 -13.62 -0.39
CA LEU A 347 -13.33 -12.91 -1.52
C LEU A 347 -14.18 -11.74 -2.00
N GLU A 348 -15.50 -11.89 -2.06
CA GLU A 348 -16.41 -10.80 -2.41
C GLU A 348 -16.40 -9.69 -1.33
N LYS A 349 -16.28 -10.06 -0.06
CA LYS A 349 -16.12 -9.09 1.03
C LYS A 349 -14.80 -8.32 0.90
N ALA A 350 -13.70 -9.00 0.56
CA ALA A 350 -12.42 -8.35 0.31
C ALA A 350 -12.50 -7.36 -0.86
N ARG A 351 -13.11 -7.77 -1.98
CA ARG A 351 -13.35 -6.91 -3.15
C ARG A 351 -14.12 -5.66 -2.77
N SER A 352 -15.23 -5.81 -2.05
CA SER A 352 -16.05 -4.69 -1.59
C SER A 352 -15.27 -3.71 -0.69
N CYS A 353 -14.38 -4.20 0.19
CA CYS A 353 -13.53 -3.34 1.00
C CYS A 353 -12.57 -2.51 0.13
N TYR A 354 -11.93 -3.11 -0.88
CA TYR A 354 -11.03 -2.38 -1.76
C TYR A 354 -11.76 -1.37 -2.66
N GLU A 355 -12.96 -1.69 -3.16
CA GLU A 355 -13.81 -0.75 -3.91
C GLU A 355 -14.21 0.44 -3.06
N GLN A 356 -14.62 0.22 -1.82
CA GLN A 356 -14.93 1.28 -0.87
C GLN A 356 -13.67 2.11 -0.53
N ALA A 357 -12.51 1.48 -0.35
CA ALA A 357 -11.27 2.20 -0.12
C ALA A 357 -10.94 3.17 -1.27
N LEU A 358 -11.09 2.73 -2.53
CA LEU A 358 -10.88 3.60 -3.70
C LEU A 358 -11.84 4.79 -3.74
N SER A 359 -13.07 4.64 -3.22
CA SER A 359 -14.04 5.73 -3.19
C SER A 359 -13.70 6.85 -2.20
N LEU A 360 -12.77 6.61 -1.26
CA LEU A 360 -12.39 7.57 -0.23
C LEU A 360 -11.24 8.50 -0.63
N ILE A 361 -10.51 8.17 -1.68
CA ILE A 361 -9.27 8.89 -2.06
C ILE A 361 -9.33 9.37 -3.49
N SER A 362 -8.76 10.55 -3.74
CA SER A 362 -8.41 11.01 -5.09
C SER A 362 -7.18 10.24 -5.60
N ALA A 363 -7.01 10.17 -6.92
CA ALA A 363 -5.95 9.41 -7.58
C ALA A 363 -4.54 9.86 -7.16
N ASP A 364 -4.06 9.32 -6.04
CA ASP A 364 -2.70 9.49 -5.53
C ASP A 364 -1.97 8.12 -5.47
N ASP A 365 -0.74 8.09 -4.93
CA ASP A 365 0.04 6.86 -4.80
C ASP A 365 -0.62 5.80 -3.90
N SER A 366 -1.46 6.19 -2.94
CA SER A 366 -2.17 5.25 -2.06
C SER A 366 -3.30 4.52 -2.78
N SER A 367 -3.92 5.14 -3.82
CA SER A 367 -4.96 4.51 -4.63
C SER A 367 -4.44 3.28 -5.37
N ARG A 368 -3.17 3.29 -5.75
CA ARG A 368 -2.53 2.20 -6.51
C ARG A 368 -2.57 0.85 -5.80
N TYR A 369 -2.53 0.82 -4.46
CA TYR A 369 -2.60 -0.46 -3.75
C TYR A 369 -3.98 -1.11 -3.87
N ALA A 370 -5.06 -0.40 -3.58
CA ALA A 370 -6.43 -0.91 -3.70
C ALA A 370 -6.76 -1.29 -5.16
N GLU A 371 -6.36 -0.45 -6.12
CA GLU A 371 -6.52 -0.72 -7.55
C GLU A 371 -5.74 -1.98 -7.97
N LYS A 372 -4.47 -2.11 -7.56
CA LYS A 372 -3.66 -3.30 -7.80
C LYS A 372 -4.31 -4.56 -7.21
N ARG A 373 -4.88 -4.44 -5.99
CA ARG A 373 -5.59 -5.56 -5.36
C ARG A 373 -6.85 -5.93 -6.14
N LEU A 374 -7.69 -4.98 -6.53
CA LEU A 374 -8.87 -5.23 -7.36
C LEU A 374 -8.52 -5.85 -8.72
N ASN A 375 -7.46 -5.35 -9.35
CA ASN A 375 -6.97 -5.89 -10.62
C ASN A 375 -6.40 -7.31 -10.47
N SER A 376 -6.03 -7.74 -9.27
CA SER A 376 -5.55 -9.09 -9.00
C SER A 376 -6.66 -10.13 -8.88
N PHE A 377 -7.94 -9.74 -8.78
CA PHE A 377 -9.04 -10.68 -8.71
C PHE A 377 -9.43 -11.22 -10.09
N TYR A 378 -9.87 -12.49 -10.12
CA TYR A 378 -10.48 -13.07 -11.29
C TYR A 378 -11.90 -12.52 -11.51
N ASP A 379 -12.45 -12.69 -12.71
CA ASP A 379 -13.80 -12.22 -13.04
C ASP A 379 -14.85 -13.35 -12.98
N PHE A 380 -14.45 -14.57 -13.31
CA PHE A 380 -15.35 -15.73 -13.22
C PHE A 380 -14.57 -17.05 -13.12
N THR A 381 -15.30 -18.14 -12.84
CA THR A 381 -14.77 -19.50 -12.78
C THR A 381 -15.45 -20.39 -13.81
N ASP A 382 -14.71 -21.37 -14.31
CA ASP A 382 -15.23 -22.47 -15.15
C ASP A 382 -14.69 -23.80 -14.65
N SER A 383 -15.52 -24.83 -14.62
CA SER A 383 -15.18 -26.17 -14.14
C SER A 383 -15.28 -27.25 -15.22
N THR A 384 -15.32 -26.85 -16.50
CA THR A 384 -15.41 -27.81 -17.63
C THR A 384 -14.19 -28.72 -17.73
N THR A 385 -13.08 -28.37 -17.12
CA THR A 385 -11.85 -29.18 -17.01
C THR A 385 -11.89 -30.22 -15.87
N GLY A 386 -13.00 -30.35 -15.16
CA GLY A 386 -13.12 -31.18 -13.95
C GLY A 386 -12.66 -30.48 -12.66
N HIS A 387 -11.98 -29.37 -12.76
CA HIS A 387 -11.53 -28.52 -11.64
C HIS A 387 -11.93 -27.07 -11.86
N PRO A 388 -12.20 -26.29 -10.79
CA PRO A 388 -12.49 -24.87 -10.93
C PRO A 388 -11.22 -24.12 -11.37
N ILE A 389 -11.26 -23.55 -12.55
CA ILE A 389 -10.23 -22.65 -13.08
C ILE A 389 -10.77 -21.21 -13.07
N TYR A 390 -9.95 -20.28 -12.67
CA TYR A 390 -10.29 -18.87 -12.50
C TYR A 390 -9.81 -18.06 -13.70
N TYR A 391 -10.66 -17.19 -14.22
CA TYR A 391 -10.42 -16.42 -15.45
C TYR A 391 -10.55 -14.94 -15.23
N LYS A 392 -9.68 -14.16 -15.87
CA LYS A 392 -9.72 -12.70 -15.99
C LYS A 392 -10.11 -12.31 -17.40
N ILE A 393 -11.07 -11.41 -17.55
CA ILE A 393 -11.44 -10.84 -18.85
C ILE A 393 -10.37 -9.81 -19.22
N LEU A 394 -9.66 -10.04 -20.32
CA LEU A 394 -8.67 -9.12 -20.88
C LEU A 394 -9.33 -8.08 -21.78
N SER A 395 -10.26 -8.52 -22.62
CA SER A 395 -11.06 -7.64 -23.48
C SER A 395 -12.48 -8.18 -23.59
N ALA A 396 -13.45 -7.39 -23.15
CA ALA A 396 -14.87 -7.72 -23.32
C ALA A 396 -15.31 -7.57 -24.77
N GLN A 397 -14.70 -6.66 -25.53
CA GLN A 397 -14.99 -6.41 -26.95
C GLN A 397 -14.48 -7.54 -27.83
N GLU A 398 -13.24 -7.98 -27.63
CA GLU A 398 -12.62 -9.08 -28.39
C GLU A 398 -12.96 -10.45 -27.82
N LYS A 399 -13.65 -10.48 -26.67
CA LYS A 399 -14.01 -11.71 -25.93
C LYS A 399 -12.81 -12.60 -25.65
N THR A 400 -11.77 -11.99 -25.03
CA THR A 400 -10.53 -12.67 -24.66
C THR A 400 -10.37 -12.75 -23.15
N VAL A 401 -9.81 -13.87 -22.69
CA VAL A 401 -9.54 -14.14 -21.28
C VAL A 401 -8.15 -14.70 -21.06
N ALA A 402 -7.65 -14.50 -19.84
CA ALA A 402 -6.50 -15.23 -19.31
C ALA A 402 -6.91 -16.14 -18.15
N ILE A 403 -6.17 -17.22 -17.93
CA ILE A 403 -6.23 -17.91 -16.64
C ILE A 403 -5.59 -17.01 -15.60
N TRP A 404 -6.23 -16.88 -14.46
CA TRP A 404 -5.83 -15.95 -13.41
C TRP A 404 -5.73 -16.67 -12.06
N PRO A 405 -4.87 -16.23 -11.12
CA PRO A 405 -4.90 -16.78 -9.77
C PRO A 405 -6.23 -16.48 -9.09
N LYS A 406 -6.64 -17.33 -8.15
CA LYS A 406 -7.85 -17.11 -7.34
C LYS A 406 -7.75 -15.82 -6.51
N SER A 407 -6.57 -15.58 -5.95
CA SER A 407 -6.21 -14.34 -5.27
C SER A 407 -4.68 -14.20 -5.25
N ILE A 408 -4.16 -13.13 -4.68
CA ILE A 408 -2.70 -12.93 -4.58
C ILE A 408 -2.01 -13.99 -3.69
N ILE A 409 -2.76 -14.68 -2.84
CA ILE A 409 -2.27 -15.72 -1.92
C ILE A 409 -2.86 -17.11 -2.18
N SER A 410 -3.73 -17.23 -3.17
CA SER A 410 -4.38 -18.50 -3.53
C SER A 410 -4.48 -18.64 -5.04
N TYR A 411 -4.08 -19.77 -5.55
CA TYR A 411 -3.88 -20.04 -6.97
C TYR A 411 -4.81 -21.15 -7.45
N ASN A 412 -4.84 -21.42 -8.77
CA ASN A 412 -5.51 -22.60 -9.30
C ASN A 412 -4.77 -23.85 -8.82
N ASP A 413 -5.51 -24.83 -8.36
CA ASP A 413 -4.96 -26.06 -7.80
C ASP A 413 -5.61 -27.32 -8.41
N PRO A 414 -5.64 -27.48 -9.76
CA PRO A 414 -6.06 -28.73 -10.40
C PRO A 414 -5.03 -29.83 -10.14
N GLU A 415 -5.44 -31.09 -10.33
CA GLU A 415 -4.57 -32.26 -10.15
C GLU A 415 -4.48 -33.10 -11.41
N GLY A 416 -3.36 -33.85 -11.56
CA GLY A 416 -3.14 -34.75 -12.67
C GLY A 416 -2.87 -34.03 -13.99
N GLU A 417 -3.50 -34.51 -15.05
CA GLU A 417 -3.37 -33.96 -16.40
C GLU A 417 -4.44 -32.89 -16.65
N LEU A 418 -4.03 -31.67 -17.01
CA LEU A 418 -4.92 -30.55 -17.29
C LEU A 418 -4.92 -30.22 -18.79
N VAL A 419 -6.05 -30.42 -19.45
CA VAL A 419 -6.26 -29.95 -20.83
C VAL A 419 -7.10 -28.70 -20.80
N LEU A 420 -6.52 -27.57 -21.19
CA LEU A 420 -7.20 -26.27 -21.17
C LEU A 420 -8.04 -26.08 -22.44
N PRO A 421 -9.29 -25.59 -22.30
CA PRO A 421 -10.17 -25.35 -23.44
C PRO A 421 -9.74 -24.08 -24.21
N GLU A 422 -9.97 -24.09 -25.52
CA GLU A 422 -9.76 -22.89 -26.36
C GLU A 422 -10.77 -21.78 -26.05
N PHE A 423 -11.99 -22.17 -25.66
CA PHE A 423 -13.07 -21.25 -25.34
C PHE A 423 -13.75 -21.62 -24.03
N VAL A 424 -14.09 -20.61 -23.26
CA VAL A 424 -14.90 -20.74 -22.02
C VAL A 424 -16.18 -19.90 -22.16
N LYS A 425 -17.22 -20.27 -21.39
CA LYS A 425 -18.51 -19.54 -21.41
C LYS A 425 -18.65 -18.67 -20.16
N TYR A 426 -19.02 -17.41 -20.37
CA TYR A 426 -19.39 -16.49 -19.32
C TYR A 426 -20.62 -15.68 -19.70
N LYS A 427 -21.66 -15.70 -18.87
CA LYS A 427 -22.96 -15.03 -19.11
C LYS A 427 -23.56 -15.35 -20.50
N GLY A 428 -23.43 -16.60 -20.95
CA GLY A 428 -23.95 -17.04 -22.25
C GLY A 428 -23.06 -16.77 -23.47
N GLU A 429 -22.00 -15.99 -23.31
CA GLU A 429 -21.05 -15.65 -24.37
C GLU A 429 -19.79 -16.51 -24.32
N LYS A 430 -19.14 -16.71 -25.48
CA LYS A 430 -17.88 -17.45 -25.58
C LYS A 430 -16.70 -16.49 -25.53
N TYR A 431 -15.75 -16.77 -24.65
CA TYR A 431 -14.48 -16.05 -24.53
C TYR A 431 -13.33 -16.98 -24.91
N ARG A 432 -12.40 -16.47 -25.70
CA ARG A 432 -11.21 -17.21 -26.14
C ARG A 432 -10.09 -17.09 -25.12
N LEU A 433 -9.51 -18.20 -24.69
CA LEU A 433 -8.34 -18.23 -23.81
C LEU A 433 -7.10 -17.85 -24.60
N VAL A 434 -6.46 -16.74 -24.26
CA VAL A 434 -5.28 -16.23 -24.99
C VAL A 434 -4.02 -16.14 -24.14
N SER A 435 -4.12 -16.29 -22.83
CA SER A 435 -2.94 -16.19 -21.95
C SER A 435 -3.10 -17.00 -20.66
N ILE A 436 -1.96 -17.47 -20.16
CA ILE A 436 -1.84 -17.91 -18.77
C ILE A 436 -1.27 -16.73 -17.97
N GLY A 437 -2.06 -16.19 -17.06
CA GLY A 437 -1.68 -15.01 -16.27
C GLY A 437 -0.56 -15.28 -15.28
N ALA A 438 0.02 -14.20 -14.76
CA ALA A 438 1.07 -14.29 -13.75
C ALA A 438 0.55 -15.03 -12.49
N ASN A 439 1.38 -15.93 -11.93
CA ASN A 439 1.08 -16.76 -10.76
C ASN A 439 -0.15 -17.70 -10.91
N ALA A 440 -0.68 -17.94 -12.09
CA ALA A 440 -1.95 -18.65 -12.32
C ALA A 440 -2.03 -20.00 -11.60
N PHE A 441 -0.97 -20.81 -11.62
CA PHE A 441 -0.88 -22.13 -11.00
C PHE A 441 0.26 -22.23 -9.97
N LYS A 442 0.77 -21.13 -9.51
CA LYS A 442 1.90 -21.07 -8.59
C LYS A 442 1.75 -22.01 -7.40
N ASN A 443 2.83 -22.74 -7.06
CA ASN A 443 2.89 -23.71 -5.95
C ASN A 443 1.93 -24.90 -6.05
N ASN A 444 1.34 -25.17 -7.20
CA ASN A 444 0.55 -26.39 -7.38
C ASN A 444 1.47 -27.62 -7.40
N LYS A 445 1.31 -28.49 -6.40
CA LYS A 445 2.13 -29.71 -6.23
C LYS A 445 1.47 -30.98 -6.77
N ARG A 446 0.26 -30.86 -7.36
CA ARG A 446 -0.53 -32.00 -7.83
C ARG A 446 -0.70 -32.05 -9.33
N LEU A 447 -0.36 -30.97 -10.03
CA LEU A 447 -0.42 -30.87 -11.47
C LEU A 447 0.76 -31.64 -12.10
N LEU A 448 0.45 -32.59 -12.98
CA LEU A 448 1.45 -33.45 -13.64
C LEU A 448 1.75 -32.99 -15.06
N SER A 449 0.73 -32.62 -15.82
CA SER A 449 0.91 -32.09 -17.17
C SER A 449 -0.14 -31.06 -17.53
N VAL A 450 0.20 -30.15 -18.45
CA VAL A 450 -0.71 -29.15 -18.98
C VAL A 450 -0.67 -29.16 -20.50
N THR A 451 -1.86 -29.17 -21.14
CA THR A 451 -1.98 -28.94 -22.58
C THR A 451 -2.64 -27.59 -22.81
N LEU A 452 -1.92 -26.69 -23.47
CA LEU A 452 -2.40 -25.36 -23.84
C LEU A 452 -3.09 -25.41 -25.21
N PRO A 453 -4.23 -24.72 -25.39
CA PRO A 453 -4.86 -24.60 -26.70
C PRO A 453 -4.03 -23.68 -27.61
N LYS A 454 -4.25 -23.82 -28.92
CA LYS A 454 -3.55 -23.01 -29.94
C LYS A 454 -3.78 -21.51 -29.82
N SER A 455 -4.84 -21.08 -29.15
CA SER A 455 -5.18 -19.67 -28.96
C SER A 455 -4.31 -18.97 -27.90
N VAL A 456 -3.56 -19.70 -27.09
CA VAL A 456 -2.67 -19.12 -26.08
C VAL A 456 -1.42 -18.56 -26.74
N THR A 457 -1.15 -17.27 -26.50
CA THR A 457 -0.01 -16.54 -27.03
C THR A 457 1.05 -16.22 -25.98
N GLY A 458 0.70 -16.30 -24.66
CA GLY A 458 1.63 -15.94 -23.61
C GLY A 458 1.47 -16.73 -22.32
N ILE A 459 2.59 -16.92 -21.62
CA ILE A 459 2.66 -17.48 -20.27
C ILE A 459 3.33 -16.43 -19.37
N GLY A 460 2.57 -15.97 -18.36
CA GLY A 460 2.98 -14.88 -17.48
C GLY A 460 4.00 -15.29 -16.43
N GLU A 461 4.57 -14.29 -15.76
CA GLU A 461 5.58 -14.44 -14.73
C GLU A 461 5.13 -15.39 -13.60
N ASN A 462 6.00 -16.33 -13.21
CA ASN A 462 5.74 -17.32 -12.15
C ASN A 462 4.46 -18.16 -12.35
N ALA A 463 3.90 -18.26 -13.55
CA ALA A 463 2.63 -18.93 -13.82
C ALA A 463 2.59 -20.37 -13.25
N PHE A 464 3.69 -21.10 -13.35
CA PHE A 464 3.86 -22.46 -12.80
C PHE A 464 5.01 -22.56 -11.79
N TYR A 465 5.46 -21.42 -11.22
CA TYR A 465 6.52 -21.42 -10.21
C TYR A 465 6.15 -22.32 -9.03
N GLY A 466 7.07 -23.19 -8.60
CA GLY A 466 6.85 -24.12 -7.48
C GLY A 466 5.95 -25.32 -7.80
N CYS A 467 5.60 -25.56 -9.07
CA CYS A 467 4.89 -26.76 -9.52
C CYS A 467 5.87 -27.93 -9.70
N PHE A 468 6.43 -28.43 -8.60
CA PHE A 468 7.52 -29.42 -8.65
C PHE A 468 7.11 -30.79 -9.19
N SER A 469 5.82 -31.11 -9.26
CA SER A 469 5.32 -32.35 -9.87
C SER A 469 4.99 -32.20 -11.37
N LEU A 470 5.13 -30.99 -11.93
CA LEU A 470 4.80 -30.72 -13.33
C LEU A 470 5.91 -31.22 -14.25
N GLU A 471 5.64 -32.35 -14.90
CA GLU A 471 6.59 -33.01 -15.81
C GLU A 471 6.64 -32.33 -17.17
N SER A 472 5.47 -31.92 -17.70
CA SER A 472 5.43 -31.35 -19.05
C SER A 472 4.32 -30.32 -19.26
N ILE A 473 4.59 -29.37 -20.16
CA ILE A 473 3.59 -28.46 -20.73
C ILE A 473 3.62 -28.62 -22.26
N ARG A 474 2.51 -29.09 -22.84
CA ARG A 474 2.31 -29.06 -24.28
C ARG A 474 1.85 -27.65 -24.69
N VAL A 475 2.71 -26.92 -25.35
CA VAL A 475 2.43 -25.53 -25.78
C VAL A 475 1.69 -25.52 -27.12
N GLY A 476 0.84 -24.51 -27.33
CA GLY A 476 0.16 -24.26 -28.60
C GLY A 476 1.11 -23.63 -29.63
N GLU A 477 0.75 -23.71 -30.91
CA GLU A 477 1.54 -23.20 -32.03
C GLU A 477 1.72 -21.66 -32.07
N ASN A 478 0.91 -20.91 -31.29
CA ASN A 478 0.90 -19.46 -31.27
C ASN A 478 1.55 -18.86 -30.00
N VAL A 479 2.21 -19.66 -29.18
CA VAL A 479 2.91 -19.10 -27.99
C VAL A 479 4.08 -18.25 -28.43
N GLU A 480 4.00 -16.95 -28.16
CA GLU A 480 4.97 -15.93 -28.55
C GLU A 480 5.86 -15.51 -27.38
N MET A 481 5.39 -15.65 -26.14
CA MET A 481 6.08 -15.17 -24.95
C MET A 481 5.93 -16.15 -23.78
N VAL A 482 7.05 -16.45 -23.13
CA VAL A 482 7.10 -17.11 -21.82
C VAL A 482 7.94 -16.22 -20.89
N ALA A 483 7.30 -15.68 -19.86
CA ALA A 483 7.96 -14.76 -18.95
C ALA A 483 9.00 -15.48 -18.08
N GLU A 484 9.92 -14.71 -17.49
CA GLU A 484 10.93 -15.21 -16.57
C GLU A 484 10.28 -15.92 -15.37
N GLY A 485 10.84 -17.07 -14.96
CA GLY A 485 10.31 -17.88 -13.86
C GLY A 485 8.93 -18.51 -14.11
N ALA A 486 8.35 -18.34 -15.31
CA ALA A 486 6.99 -18.81 -15.63
C ALA A 486 6.80 -20.31 -15.46
N VAL A 487 7.82 -21.09 -15.74
CA VAL A 487 7.78 -22.57 -15.75
C VAL A 487 8.99 -23.10 -14.97
N PRO A 488 8.85 -24.14 -14.12
CA PRO A 488 9.99 -24.75 -13.42
C PRO A 488 11.04 -25.27 -14.41
N GLU A 489 12.32 -25.20 -14.06
CA GLU A 489 13.40 -25.67 -14.93
C GLU A 489 13.33 -27.16 -15.24
N SER A 490 12.77 -27.94 -14.32
CA SER A 490 12.54 -29.39 -14.48
C SER A 490 11.39 -29.76 -15.41
N THR A 491 10.55 -28.79 -15.84
CA THR A 491 9.34 -29.07 -16.65
C THR A 491 9.69 -29.05 -18.14
N LEU A 492 9.34 -30.11 -18.86
CA LEU A 492 9.52 -30.23 -20.31
C LEU A 492 8.48 -29.39 -21.07
N LEU A 493 8.91 -28.57 -22.02
CA LEU A 493 8.01 -27.93 -22.98
C LEU A 493 7.92 -28.77 -24.25
N ILE A 494 6.73 -29.30 -24.53
CA ILE A 494 6.43 -30.10 -25.72
C ILE A 494 5.81 -29.19 -26.77
N LEU A 495 6.46 -29.13 -27.94
CA LEU A 495 6.03 -28.30 -29.06
C LEU A 495 5.06 -29.07 -29.96
N PRO A 496 4.15 -28.38 -30.66
CA PRO A 496 3.27 -29.02 -31.65
C PRO A 496 4.09 -29.51 -32.86
N ASP A 497 3.67 -30.66 -33.43
CA ASP A 497 4.34 -31.28 -34.59
C ASP A 497 4.38 -30.39 -35.84
N ASN A 498 3.62 -29.31 -35.91
CA ASN A 498 3.46 -28.39 -37.05
C ASN A 498 4.10 -27.00 -36.85
N THR A 499 4.95 -26.82 -35.84
CA THR A 499 5.59 -25.53 -35.60
C THR A 499 6.51 -25.14 -36.73
N ARG A 500 6.12 -24.14 -37.54
CA ARG A 500 6.89 -23.73 -38.74
C ARG A 500 8.19 -23.01 -38.44
N LYS A 501 8.31 -22.30 -37.33
CA LYS A 501 9.55 -21.71 -36.79
C LYS A 501 9.34 -21.41 -35.32
N LEU A 502 10.18 -21.95 -34.46
CA LEU A 502 10.34 -21.41 -33.11
C LEU A 502 10.98 -20.03 -33.18
N GLN A 503 10.41 -19.07 -32.49
CA GLN A 503 11.07 -17.76 -32.30
C GLN A 503 12.39 -17.99 -31.52
N GLY A 504 13.45 -17.26 -31.86
CA GLY A 504 14.79 -17.50 -31.31
C GLY A 504 14.84 -17.53 -29.77
N TRP A 505 14.05 -16.67 -29.09
CA TRP A 505 13.97 -16.66 -27.63
C TRP A 505 13.34 -17.96 -27.03
N LEU A 506 12.36 -18.56 -27.69
CA LEU A 506 11.74 -19.82 -27.25
C LEU A 506 12.72 -20.98 -27.42
N TYR A 507 13.54 -20.94 -28.45
CA TYR A 507 14.64 -21.88 -28.67
C TYR A 507 15.67 -21.80 -27.52
N ASP A 508 16.17 -20.61 -27.20
CA ASP A 508 17.13 -20.41 -26.10
C ASP A 508 16.57 -20.82 -24.75
N PHE A 509 15.28 -20.56 -24.53
CA PHE A 509 14.56 -20.94 -23.31
C PHE A 509 14.45 -22.47 -23.16
N ILE A 510 14.12 -23.19 -24.24
CA ILE A 510 14.04 -24.66 -24.27
C ILE A 510 15.43 -25.25 -24.13
N TYR A 511 16.42 -24.68 -24.80
CA TYR A 511 17.82 -25.12 -24.77
C TYR A 511 18.42 -25.10 -23.36
N LYS A 512 18.25 -24.01 -22.62
CA LYS A 512 18.70 -23.88 -21.23
C LYS A 512 18.07 -24.93 -20.32
N ARG A 513 16.81 -25.30 -20.58
CA ARG A 513 16.11 -26.34 -19.81
C ARG A 513 16.65 -27.74 -20.09
N PHE A 514 17.00 -28.03 -21.31
CA PHE A 514 17.65 -29.29 -21.63
C PHE A 514 19.03 -29.41 -20.97
N GLU A 515 19.79 -28.35 -20.90
CA GLU A 515 21.06 -28.34 -20.16
C GLU A 515 20.85 -28.66 -18.69
N PHE A 516 19.82 -28.08 -18.06
CA PHE A 516 19.46 -28.36 -16.67
C PHE A 516 19.01 -29.83 -16.48
N MET A 517 18.10 -30.31 -17.31
CA MET A 517 17.59 -31.70 -17.25
C MET A 517 18.67 -32.75 -17.43
N LEU A 518 19.67 -32.50 -18.27
CA LEU A 518 20.81 -33.41 -18.48
C LEU A 518 21.74 -33.52 -17.26
N GLN A 519 21.70 -32.55 -16.35
CA GLN A 519 22.45 -32.59 -15.09
C GLN A 519 21.76 -33.48 -14.02
N ASP A 520 20.47 -33.75 -14.17
CA ASP A 520 19.69 -34.60 -13.25
C ASP A 520 19.48 -36.00 -13.85
N SER A 521 20.13 -37.00 -13.26
CA SER A 521 20.06 -38.40 -13.71
C SER A 521 18.66 -39.00 -13.75
N LYS A 522 17.68 -38.43 -13.00
CA LYS A 522 16.27 -38.91 -12.98
C LYS A 522 15.48 -38.51 -14.24
N ASN A 523 15.95 -37.50 -14.96
CA ASN A 523 15.25 -36.92 -16.11
C ASN A 523 15.88 -37.29 -17.47
N ILE A 524 16.92 -38.12 -17.47
CA ILE A 524 17.67 -38.49 -18.69
C ILE A 524 16.76 -39.04 -19.79
N GLY A 525 15.78 -39.87 -19.43
CA GLY A 525 14.86 -40.49 -20.42
C GLY A 525 13.94 -39.47 -21.12
N LEU A 526 13.38 -38.50 -20.34
CA LEU A 526 12.53 -37.43 -20.86
C LEU A 526 13.38 -36.40 -21.65
N ALA A 527 14.58 -36.09 -21.15
CA ALA A 527 15.52 -35.21 -21.83
C ALA A 527 15.99 -35.82 -23.17
N GLY A 528 16.27 -37.11 -23.22
CA GLY A 528 16.64 -37.83 -24.43
C GLY A 528 15.57 -37.80 -25.52
N TYR A 529 14.30 -38.03 -25.14
CA TYR A 529 13.16 -37.94 -26.08
C TYR A 529 13.00 -36.51 -26.62
N ALA A 530 13.06 -35.49 -25.73
CA ALA A 530 12.93 -34.11 -26.13
C ALA A 530 14.08 -33.60 -26.98
N ILE A 531 15.33 -34.05 -26.71
CA ILE A 531 16.51 -33.76 -27.50
C ILE A 531 16.37 -34.35 -28.91
N TYR A 532 15.90 -35.59 -29.02
CA TYR A 532 15.68 -36.23 -30.31
C TYR A 532 14.69 -35.43 -31.18
N HIS A 533 13.54 -35.07 -30.63
CA HIS A 533 12.55 -34.28 -31.36
C HIS A 533 13.05 -32.88 -31.72
N LEU A 534 13.77 -32.20 -30.82
CA LEU A 534 14.37 -30.91 -31.12
C LEU A 534 15.44 -31.00 -32.22
N ALA A 535 16.29 -32.01 -32.16
CA ALA A 535 17.30 -32.26 -33.21
C ALA A 535 16.66 -32.58 -34.57
N ASP A 536 15.57 -33.39 -34.58
CA ASP A 536 14.81 -33.70 -35.79
C ASP A 536 14.13 -32.45 -36.39
N ASP A 537 13.59 -31.57 -35.54
CA ASP A 537 13.01 -30.29 -35.97
C ASP A 537 14.05 -29.30 -36.50
N LEU A 538 15.25 -29.27 -35.91
CA LEU A 538 16.36 -28.49 -36.38
C LEU A 538 16.85 -28.94 -37.78
N LEU A 539 16.97 -30.27 -37.96
CA LEU A 539 17.39 -30.87 -39.25
C LEU A 539 16.33 -30.69 -40.34
N LYS A 540 15.06 -30.46 -39.99
CA LYS A 540 13.96 -30.21 -40.93
C LYS A 540 13.70 -28.73 -41.22
N ASP A 541 14.65 -27.82 -40.89
CA ASP A 541 14.51 -26.37 -41.02
C ASP A 541 13.29 -25.73 -40.32
N LYS A 542 12.74 -26.41 -39.31
CA LYS A 542 11.64 -25.88 -38.52
C LYS A 542 12.08 -24.81 -37.52
N VAL A 543 13.38 -24.76 -37.23
CA VAL A 543 14.03 -23.80 -36.32
C VAL A 543 15.21 -23.17 -37.04
N THR A 544 15.50 -21.90 -36.80
CA THR A 544 16.73 -21.25 -37.32
C THR A 544 17.86 -21.41 -36.30
N PRO A 545 18.80 -22.30 -36.48
CA PRO A 545 19.75 -22.71 -35.46
C PRO A 545 21.15 -22.17 -35.67
N ASP A 546 21.92 -22.28 -34.60
CA ASP A 546 23.32 -22.52 -34.64
C ASP A 546 23.54 -24.01 -34.97
N ASP A 547 23.99 -24.34 -36.22
CA ASP A 547 24.17 -25.72 -36.70
C ASP A 547 25.06 -26.57 -35.78
N ASN A 548 26.00 -25.92 -35.06
CA ASN A 548 26.87 -26.59 -34.11
C ASN A 548 26.12 -27.06 -32.85
N LYS A 549 25.07 -26.36 -32.43
CA LYS A 549 24.26 -26.76 -31.28
C LYS A 549 23.35 -27.95 -31.62
N ALA A 550 22.75 -27.97 -32.82
CA ALA A 550 21.92 -29.08 -33.26
C ALA A 550 22.75 -30.38 -33.33
N PHE A 551 23.93 -30.33 -33.87
CA PHE A 551 24.85 -31.46 -33.96
C PHE A 551 25.34 -31.94 -32.59
N TYR A 552 25.61 -31.03 -31.67
CA TYR A 552 26.00 -31.35 -30.28
C TYR A 552 24.92 -32.14 -29.56
N TRP A 553 23.66 -31.74 -29.68
CA TRP A 553 22.56 -32.42 -29.03
C TRP A 553 22.19 -33.76 -29.68
N TYR A 554 22.28 -33.84 -31.00
CA TYR A 554 22.08 -35.10 -31.71
C TYR A 554 23.09 -36.18 -31.29
N LEU A 555 24.34 -35.78 -30.97
CA LEU A 555 25.35 -36.71 -30.45
C LEU A 555 25.12 -37.11 -28.97
N LYS A 556 24.35 -36.35 -28.22
CA LYS A 556 24.06 -36.65 -26.82
C LYS A 556 22.78 -37.45 -26.59
N GLY A 557 21.81 -37.43 -27.48
CA GLY A 557 20.59 -38.25 -27.45
C GLY A 557 20.83 -39.64 -28.04
#